data_11c0923785229e7a8dccd983886fe398
#
_entry.id   11c0923785229e7a8dccd983886fe398
#
_cell.length_a   1.000
_cell.length_b   1.000
_cell.length_c   1.000
_cell.angle_alpha   90.00
_cell.angle_beta   90.00
_cell.angle_gamma   90.00
#
_symmetry.space_group_name_H-M   'P 1'
#
loop_
_entity.id
_entity.type
_entity.pdbx_description
1 polymer ?
#
loop_
_entity_poly.entity_id
_entity_poly.type
_entity_poly.pdbx_seq_one_letter_code
_entity_poly.pdbx_strand_id
1 'polypeptide(L)'
;MPQNLRRAARPGAARRDTIARMKPIAHIHTDLPQKFGIPRNSFLAPHLQGRIVFEPEYALNSAVTGIDSFSHLWLLWRFENGEPGGGAADVAGARAAAATGGREAAPAAAPKPARWSPTVRPPRLGGAERVGVFATRSPFRPNPIGLTCVKLDRVELVDAGPIIHVLGADLRDGTPIYDIKPYIPFADCHPNACGGWIEDAPWHELDVDFPEQLQAEVPTGKLPGLTEVLRQDPRRAGSKHEPTRVYHLAYAGLDVAFTVNGDVLHVVCVS
;
A
#
# COMPACT_ATOMS: atom_id res chain seq x y z
N MET A 1 -16.90 63.55 -10.09
CA MET A 1 -17.14 62.69 -8.95
C MET A 1 -16.88 61.24 -9.39
N PRO A 2 -15.72 60.60 -9.13
CA PRO A 2 -15.52 59.22 -9.48
C PRO A 2 -15.97 58.32 -8.33
N GLN A 3 -16.79 57.30 -8.65
CA GLN A 3 -17.28 56.30 -7.73
C GLN A 3 -16.18 55.31 -7.39
N ASN A 4 -15.88 55.20 -6.10
CA ASN A 4 -15.02 54.17 -5.51
C ASN A 4 -15.68 52.78 -5.61
N LEU A 5 -15.25 51.97 -6.54
CA LEU A 5 -15.52 50.51 -6.54
C LEU A 5 -14.67 49.85 -5.46
N ARG A 6 -15.27 49.57 -4.31
CA ARG A 6 -14.71 48.68 -3.27
C ARG A 6 -14.51 47.31 -3.85
N ARG A 7 -13.26 46.92 -3.99
CA ARG A 7 -12.83 45.56 -4.35
C ARG A 7 -13.29 44.62 -3.23
N ALA A 8 -14.29 43.79 -3.52
CA ALA A 8 -14.71 42.71 -2.61
C ALA A 8 -13.55 41.75 -2.38
N ALA A 9 -13.21 41.53 -1.12
CA ALA A 9 -12.21 40.55 -0.71
C ALA A 9 -12.62 39.17 -1.19
N ARG A 10 -11.72 38.45 -1.85
CA ARG A 10 -11.91 37.08 -2.30
C ARG A 10 -12.00 36.14 -1.08
N PRO A 11 -13.10 35.38 -0.85
CA PRO A 11 -13.15 34.35 0.17
C PRO A 11 -12.43 33.11 -0.36
N GLY A 12 -11.13 33.02 -0.19
CA GLY A 12 -10.37 31.94 -0.80
C GLY A 12 -9.32 31.25 0.09
N ALA A 13 -9.08 31.74 1.29
CA ALA A 13 -7.97 31.23 2.10
C ALA A 13 -8.38 30.20 3.19
N ALA A 14 -9.62 30.17 3.63
CA ALA A 14 -10.03 29.37 4.81
C ALA A 14 -10.45 27.92 4.50
N ARG A 15 -10.67 27.52 3.24
CA ARG A 15 -11.15 26.17 2.87
C ARG A 15 -10.08 25.15 2.48
N ARG A 16 -8.80 25.55 2.37
CA ARG A 16 -7.72 24.62 1.98
C ARG A 16 -7.19 23.76 3.14
N ASP A 17 -7.55 24.06 4.37
CA ASP A 17 -6.95 23.41 5.55
C ASP A 17 -7.75 22.22 6.13
N THR A 18 -8.94 21.91 5.67
CA THR A 18 -9.79 20.92 6.37
C THR A 18 -9.33 19.48 6.13
N ILE A 19 -8.89 19.13 4.90
CA ILE A 19 -8.34 17.79 4.63
C ILE A 19 -6.89 17.67 5.13
N ALA A 20 -6.15 18.76 5.18
CA ALA A 20 -4.82 18.81 5.80
C ALA A 20 -4.85 18.62 7.34
N ARG A 21 -6.03 18.65 7.95
CA ARG A 21 -6.28 18.46 9.39
C ARG A 21 -6.83 17.09 9.78
N MET A 22 -7.08 16.19 8.83
CA MET A 22 -7.46 14.82 9.18
C MET A 22 -6.28 14.16 9.90
N LYS A 23 -6.53 13.72 11.14
CA LYS A 23 -5.58 12.93 11.91
C LYS A 23 -5.83 11.45 11.64
N PRO A 24 -4.80 10.61 11.58
CA PRO A 24 -5.00 9.18 11.59
C PRO A 24 -5.69 8.76 12.89
N ILE A 25 -6.57 7.77 12.79
CA ILE A 25 -7.23 7.15 13.95
C ILE A 25 -6.50 5.90 14.42
N ALA A 26 -5.69 5.32 13.54
CA ALA A 26 -4.96 4.08 13.77
C ALA A 26 -3.80 3.96 12.79
N HIS A 27 -2.91 3.00 13.05
CA HIS A 27 -1.91 2.52 12.10
C HIS A 27 -2.09 1.03 11.87
N ILE A 28 -1.88 0.60 10.62
CA ILE A 28 -1.87 -0.83 10.30
C ILE A 28 -0.43 -1.33 10.33
N HIS A 29 -0.20 -2.44 11.02
CA HIS A 29 1.05 -3.19 11.04
C HIS A 29 0.93 -4.43 10.18
N THR A 30 1.85 -4.62 9.24
CA THR A 30 1.86 -5.71 8.27
C THR A 30 3.25 -6.34 8.16
N ASP A 31 3.33 -7.45 7.43
CA ASP A 31 4.59 -8.14 7.14
C ASP A 31 5.41 -7.48 6.00
N LEU A 32 4.93 -6.37 5.43
CA LEU A 32 5.53 -5.67 4.29
C LEU A 32 6.14 -4.32 4.73
N PRO A 33 7.42 -4.28 5.14
CA PRO A 33 8.06 -3.07 5.66
C PRO A 33 8.37 -2.04 4.57
N GLN A 34 8.37 -2.44 3.31
CA GLN A 34 8.72 -1.60 2.17
C GLN A 34 7.70 -1.72 1.02
N LYS A 35 7.74 -0.77 0.06
CA LYS A 35 6.80 -0.75 -1.07
C LYS A 35 7.02 -1.88 -2.08
N PHE A 36 8.23 -2.43 -2.14
CA PHE A 36 8.53 -3.55 -3.02
C PHE A 36 7.82 -4.81 -2.53
N GLY A 37 7.09 -5.46 -3.43
CA GLY A 37 6.34 -6.67 -3.10
C GLY A 37 4.91 -6.44 -2.62
N ILE A 38 4.48 -5.20 -2.33
CA ILE A 38 3.09 -4.96 -1.95
C ILE A 38 2.17 -5.31 -3.13
N PRO A 39 1.19 -6.23 -2.95
CA PRO A 39 0.20 -6.55 -3.95
C PRO A 39 -0.60 -5.30 -4.34
N ARG A 40 -1.06 -5.25 -5.57
CA ARG A 40 -1.83 -4.09 -6.07
C ARG A 40 -3.28 -4.08 -5.64
N ASN A 41 -3.74 -5.14 -5.00
CA ASN A 41 -5.10 -5.31 -4.51
C ASN A 41 -5.10 -6.38 -3.41
N SER A 42 -5.91 -6.17 -2.39
CA SER A 42 -6.09 -7.07 -1.25
C SER A 42 -6.52 -8.49 -1.65
N PHE A 43 -7.29 -8.64 -2.73
CA PHE A 43 -7.73 -9.95 -3.23
C PHE A 43 -6.61 -10.79 -3.87
N LEU A 44 -5.50 -10.18 -4.23
CA LEU A 44 -4.36 -10.89 -4.85
C LEU A 44 -3.49 -11.62 -3.83
N ALA A 45 -3.60 -11.26 -2.56
CA ALA A 45 -2.90 -11.92 -1.46
C ALA A 45 -3.80 -11.97 -0.21
N PRO A 46 -4.85 -12.81 -0.25
CA PRO A 46 -5.87 -12.88 0.79
C PRO A 46 -5.36 -13.37 2.15
N HIS A 47 -4.18 -13.99 2.23
CA HIS A 47 -3.59 -14.44 3.50
C HIS A 47 -2.58 -13.45 4.10
N LEU A 48 -2.36 -12.28 3.48
CA LEU A 48 -1.54 -11.24 4.10
C LEU A 48 -2.19 -10.75 5.39
N GLN A 49 -1.46 -10.89 6.49
CA GLN A 49 -1.93 -10.51 7.81
C GLN A 49 -1.68 -9.02 8.08
N GLY A 50 -2.62 -8.39 8.78
CA GLY A 50 -2.47 -7.05 9.28
C GLY A 50 -3.10 -6.88 10.66
N ARG A 51 -2.54 -5.95 11.45
CA ARG A 51 -3.06 -5.56 12.76
C ARG A 51 -3.28 -4.06 12.75
N ILE A 52 -4.50 -3.62 13.02
CA ILE A 52 -4.85 -2.21 13.12
C ILE A 52 -4.81 -1.84 14.60
N VAL A 53 -3.88 -0.95 14.95
CA VAL A 53 -3.65 -0.47 16.32
C VAL A 53 -4.09 0.99 16.35
N PHE A 54 -5.05 1.30 17.22
CA PHE A 54 -5.61 2.64 17.33
C PHE A 54 -4.65 3.61 18.02
N GLU A 55 -4.75 4.88 17.63
CA GLU A 55 -4.15 5.97 18.38
C GLU A 55 -4.79 6.04 19.79
N PRO A 56 -4.05 6.44 20.83
CA PRO A 56 -4.57 6.43 22.21
C PRO A 56 -5.89 7.17 22.41
N GLU A 57 -6.10 8.25 21.66
CA GLU A 57 -7.35 9.04 21.68
C GLU A 57 -8.58 8.23 21.22
N TYR A 58 -8.37 7.23 20.34
CA TYR A 58 -9.44 6.43 19.72
C TYR A 58 -9.44 4.97 20.16
N ALA A 59 -8.52 4.56 21.05
CA ALA A 59 -8.35 3.18 21.51
C ALA A 59 -9.43 2.79 22.56
N LEU A 60 -10.69 2.94 22.19
CA LEU A 60 -11.86 2.70 23.06
C LEU A 60 -12.56 1.41 22.64
N ASN A 61 -12.72 0.46 23.56
CA ASN A 61 -13.46 -0.79 23.30
C ASN A 61 -14.89 -0.57 22.80
N SER A 62 -15.55 0.50 23.25
CA SER A 62 -16.89 0.87 22.80
C SER A 62 -16.94 1.27 21.32
N ALA A 63 -15.83 1.76 20.74
CA ALA A 63 -15.78 2.16 19.34
C ALA A 63 -15.79 0.97 18.37
N VAL A 64 -15.44 -0.23 18.83
CA VAL A 64 -15.43 -1.46 18.02
C VAL A 64 -16.58 -2.42 18.38
N THR A 65 -17.51 -2.00 19.24
CA THR A 65 -18.65 -2.85 19.63
C THR A 65 -19.48 -3.22 18.40
N GLY A 66 -19.67 -4.52 18.17
CA GLY A 66 -20.45 -5.07 17.05
C GLY A 66 -19.71 -5.16 15.71
N ILE A 67 -18.43 -4.72 15.62
CA ILE A 67 -17.65 -4.81 14.39
C ILE A 67 -17.39 -6.27 13.99
N ASP A 68 -17.32 -7.17 14.95
CA ASP A 68 -17.11 -8.61 14.80
C ASP A 68 -18.27 -9.33 14.09
N SER A 69 -19.41 -8.69 13.95
CA SER A 69 -20.54 -9.20 13.16
C SER A 69 -20.33 -9.04 11.64
N PHE A 70 -19.33 -8.27 11.20
CA PHE A 70 -19.03 -8.05 9.80
C PHE A 70 -17.87 -8.92 9.34
N SER A 71 -17.95 -9.43 8.11
CA SER A 71 -16.89 -10.24 7.52
C SER A 71 -15.75 -9.43 6.90
N HIS A 72 -16.04 -8.20 6.47
CA HIS A 72 -15.08 -7.33 5.77
C HIS A 72 -15.21 -5.89 6.23
N LEU A 73 -14.10 -5.17 6.10
CA LEU A 73 -13.99 -3.76 6.45
C LEU A 73 -13.38 -2.97 5.29
N TRP A 74 -13.89 -1.77 5.08
CA TRP A 74 -13.24 -0.74 4.29
C TRP A 74 -12.25 0.02 5.15
N LEU A 75 -11.00 0.12 4.69
CA LEU A 75 -9.97 0.98 5.27
C LEU A 75 -9.76 2.19 4.37
N LEU A 76 -9.92 3.39 4.93
CA LEU A 76 -9.55 4.65 4.29
C LEU A 76 -8.18 5.06 4.84
N TRP A 77 -7.22 5.22 3.96
CA TRP A 77 -5.85 5.51 4.33
C TRP A 77 -5.24 6.54 3.39
N ARG A 78 -4.05 7.02 3.68
CA ARG A 78 -3.36 8.00 2.85
C ARG A 78 -2.03 7.44 2.38
N PHE A 79 -1.77 7.60 1.09
CA PHE A 79 -0.43 7.36 0.57
C PHE A 79 0.55 8.35 1.20
N GLU A 80 1.57 7.86 1.88
CA GLU A 80 2.66 8.69 2.32
C GLU A 80 3.39 9.23 1.10
N ASN A 81 3.43 10.56 1.02
CA ASN A 81 4.09 11.33 -0.01
C ASN A 81 4.07 10.64 -1.38
N GLY A 82 3.23 11.15 -2.28
CA GLY A 82 3.26 10.76 -3.68
C GLY A 82 4.65 11.05 -4.27
N GLU A 83 5.65 10.32 -3.82
CA GLU A 83 6.94 10.24 -4.49
C GLU A 83 6.68 9.76 -5.91
N PRO A 84 7.06 10.52 -6.93
CA PRO A 84 6.89 10.09 -8.31
C PRO A 84 7.73 8.84 -8.54
N GLY A 85 7.06 7.69 -8.66
CA GLY A 85 7.71 6.48 -9.11
C GLY A 85 8.66 5.88 -8.09
N GLY A 86 8.15 4.96 -7.28
CA GLY A 86 8.97 3.86 -6.80
C GLY A 86 9.52 3.10 -8.01
N GLY A 87 10.55 3.61 -8.63
CA GLY A 87 11.13 2.96 -9.78
C GLY A 87 12.29 3.73 -10.33
N ALA A 88 13.37 3.84 -9.61
CA ALA A 88 14.78 4.00 -10.02
C ALA A 88 15.66 4.49 -8.86
N ALA A 89 15.12 5.08 -7.79
CA ALA A 89 15.92 5.66 -6.71
C ALA A 89 16.26 4.68 -5.57
N ASP A 90 15.43 3.65 -5.34
CA ASP A 90 15.59 2.78 -4.16
C ASP A 90 16.72 1.74 -4.32
N VAL A 91 17.19 1.46 -5.55
CA VAL A 91 18.34 0.55 -5.76
C VAL A 91 19.69 1.25 -5.56
N ALA A 92 19.72 2.58 -5.59
CA ALA A 92 20.95 3.36 -5.35
C ALA A 92 21.17 3.64 -3.85
N GLY A 93 20.12 3.69 -3.04
CA GLY A 93 20.19 3.99 -1.61
C GLY A 93 20.78 2.88 -0.76
N ALA A 94 20.52 1.62 -1.10
CA ALA A 94 21.01 0.47 -0.35
C ALA A 94 22.52 0.22 -0.52
N ARG A 95 23.15 0.76 -1.59
CA ARG A 95 24.59 0.59 -1.85
C ARG A 95 25.45 1.70 -1.25
N ALA A 96 24.87 2.81 -0.81
CA ALA A 96 25.59 3.96 -0.28
C ALA A 96 25.78 3.94 1.25
N ALA A 97 25.10 3.07 1.98
CA ALA A 97 25.18 3.00 3.44
C ALA A 97 26.40 2.21 3.97
N ALA A 98 27.20 1.59 3.08
CA ALA A 98 28.36 0.77 3.47
C ALA A 98 29.73 1.45 3.30
N ALA A 99 29.80 2.70 2.87
CA ALA A 99 31.09 3.39 2.74
C ALA A 99 30.98 4.88 3.08
N THR A 100 31.69 5.23 4.12
CA THR A 100 32.28 6.51 4.50
C THR A 100 31.71 7.21 5.73
N GLY A 101 32.66 7.44 6.62
CA GLY A 101 32.48 8.17 7.88
C GLY A 101 32.17 9.65 7.72
N GLY A 102 31.53 10.13 8.78
CA GLY A 102 31.47 11.48 9.31
C GLY A 102 31.45 12.65 8.36
N ARG A 103 30.24 13.13 8.05
CA ARG A 103 29.98 14.54 7.78
C ARG A 103 28.60 14.90 8.32
N GLU A 104 28.59 15.92 9.17
CA GLU A 104 27.41 16.51 9.79
C GLU A 104 26.35 16.85 8.73
N ALA A 105 25.16 16.23 8.84
CA ALA A 105 24.09 16.42 7.88
C ALA A 105 23.45 17.81 8.07
N ALA A 106 23.46 18.59 7.01
CA ALA A 106 22.65 19.82 6.94
C ALA A 106 21.15 19.47 7.15
N PRO A 107 20.34 20.38 7.74
CA PRO A 107 18.94 20.12 8.01
C PRO A 107 18.20 19.77 6.72
N ALA A 108 17.51 18.63 6.74
CA ALA A 108 16.72 18.14 5.59
C ALA A 108 15.71 19.21 5.15
N ALA A 109 15.79 19.62 3.89
CA ALA A 109 14.81 20.51 3.30
C ALA A 109 13.42 19.90 3.40
N ALA A 110 12.41 20.70 3.80
CA ALA A 110 11.03 20.28 3.89
C ALA A 110 10.59 19.58 2.59
N PRO A 111 9.90 18.44 2.66
CA PRO A 111 9.49 17.67 1.49
C PRO A 111 8.61 18.54 0.58
N LYS A 112 8.99 18.65 -0.69
CA LYS A 112 8.17 19.36 -1.68
C LYS A 112 6.82 18.65 -1.80
N PRO A 113 5.68 19.38 -1.83
CA PRO A 113 4.37 18.78 -1.98
C PRO A 113 4.33 17.93 -3.26
N ALA A 114 3.88 16.68 -3.13
CA ALA A 114 3.75 15.79 -4.25
C ALA A 114 2.83 16.40 -5.31
N ARG A 115 3.34 16.58 -6.52
CA ARG A 115 2.55 17.09 -7.64
C ARG A 115 1.61 15.98 -8.13
N TRP A 116 0.30 16.23 -8.06
CA TRP A 116 -0.67 15.36 -8.72
C TRP A 116 -0.47 15.41 -10.25
N SER A 117 -0.86 14.34 -10.93
CA SER A 117 -0.80 14.27 -12.40
C SER A 117 -2.18 13.96 -12.95
N PRO A 118 -2.67 14.70 -13.96
CA PRO A 118 -3.99 14.43 -14.56
C PRO A 118 -4.05 13.09 -15.26
N THR A 119 -2.90 12.56 -15.69
CA THR A 119 -2.79 11.24 -16.34
C THR A 119 -1.64 10.45 -15.74
N VAL A 120 -1.78 9.13 -15.71
CA VAL A 120 -0.78 8.18 -15.22
C VAL A 120 -0.55 7.06 -16.22
N ARG A 121 0.52 6.28 -16.05
CA ARG A 121 0.81 5.07 -16.83
C ARG A 121 0.62 3.85 -15.93
N PRO A 122 -0.52 3.15 -16.01
CA PRO A 122 -0.74 1.96 -15.21
C PRO A 122 0.26 0.87 -15.60
N PRO A 123 0.91 0.23 -14.61
CA PRO A 123 1.82 -0.88 -14.88
C PRO A 123 1.13 -2.05 -15.61
N ARG A 124 -0.16 -2.26 -15.37
CA ARG A 124 -0.95 -3.32 -16.00
C ARG A 124 -1.11 -3.14 -17.51
N LEU A 125 -0.98 -1.91 -18.01
CA LEU A 125 -0.93 -1.60 -19.46
C LEU A 125 0.53 -1.53 -19.97
N GLY A 126 1.45 -2.25 -19.33
CA GLY A 126 2.88 -2.24 -19.70
C GLY A 126 3.58 -0.89 -19.49
N GLY A 127 2.89 0.11 -18.91
CA GLY A 127 3.44 1.46 -18.68
C GLY A 127 3.55 2.31 -19.96
N ALA A 128 3.07 1.84 -21.09
CA ALA A 128 3.10 2.57 -22.37
C ALA A 128 1.93 3.55 -22.50
N GLU A 129 0.74 3.12 -22.18
CA GLU A 129 -0.48 3.90 -22.31
C GLU A 129 -0.70 4.84 -21.12
N ARG A 130 -1.33 5.99 -21.41
CA ARG A 130 -1.73 6.96 -20.40
C ARG A 130 -3.24 6.95 -20.24
N VAL A 131 -3.69 6.89 -19.00
CA VAL A 131 -5.11 7.02 -18.64
C VAL A 131 -5.30 8.14 -17.63
N GLY A 132 -6.52 8.68 -17.54
CA GLY A 132 -6.85 9.70 -16.54
C GLY A 132 -6.64 9.17 -15.13
N VAL A 133 -6.10 10.00 -14.22
CA VAL A 133 -5.82 9.57 -12.83
C VAL A 133 -7.07 9.09 -12.12
N PHE A 134 -8.24 9.66 -12.44
CA PHE A 134 -9.52 9.27 -11.83
C PHE A 134 -10.09 7.96 -12.39
N ALA A 135 -9.55 7.48 -13.51
CA ALA A 135 -9.82 6.13 -14.03
C ALA A 135 -8.84 5.07 -13.46
N THR A 136 -8.13 5.38 -12.39
CA THR A 136 -7.15 4.50 -11.73
C THR A 136 -7.22 4.61 -10.22
N ARG A 137 -6.51 3.72 -9.52
CA ARG A 137 -6.23 3.81 -8.07
C ARG A 137 -4.82 4.32 -7.77
N SER A 138 -4.21 5.06 -8.70
CA SER A 138 -2.87 5.63 -8.55
C SER A 138 -2.79 6.63 -7.40
N PRO A 139 -1.65 6.70 -6.67
CA PRO A 139 -1.40 7.68 -5.61
C PRO A 139 -1.25 9.13 -6.10
N PHE A 140 -1.00 9.34 -7.41
CA PHE A 140 -0.77 10.68 -7.98
C PHE A 140 -2.04 11.53 -8.12
N ARG A 141 -2.90 11.44 -7.15
CA ARG A 141 -4.20 12.16 -7.06
C ARG A 141 -4.04 13.49 -6.34
N PRO A 142 -4.96 14.45 -6.53
CA PRO A 142 -4.99 15.70 -5.76
C PRO A 142 -5.03 15.48 -4.24
N ASN A 143 -5.84 14.49 -3.82
CA ASN A 143 -5.90 13.95 -2.47
C ASN A 143 -5.48 12.48 -2.55
N PRO A 144 -4.29 12.10 -2.10
CA PRO A 144 -3.77 10.74 -2.23
C PRO A 144 -4.40 9.80 -1.19
N ILE A 145 -5.72 9.66 -1.27
CA ILE A 145 -6.51 8.77 -0.41
C ILE A 145 -6.55 7.38 -1.05
N GLY A 146 -6.22 6.37 -0.27
CA GLY A 146 -6.36 4.97 -0.59
C GLY A 146 -7.63 4.38 0.02
N LEU A 147 -8.14 3.34 -0.59
CA LEU A 147 -9.29 2.57 -0.16
C LEU A 147 -8.99 1.09 -0.37
N THR A 148 -9.02 0.31 0.70
CA THR A 148 -8.77 -1.13 0.67
C THR A 148 -9.88 -1.85 1.42
N CYS A 149 -10.42 -2.93 0.83
CA CYS A 149 -11.33 -3.85 1.50
C CYS A 149 -10.50 -5.01 2.07
N VAL A 150 -10.57 -5.22 3.37
CA VAL A 150 -9.87 -6.31 4.06
C VAL A 150 -10.87 -7.26 4.70
N LYS A 151 -10.50 -8.54 4.85
CA LYS A 151 -11.30 -9.49 5.61
C LYS A 151 -11.03 -9.27 7.10
N LEU A 152 -12.08 -9.15 7.90
CA LEU A 152 -11.95 -9.18 9.36
C LEU A 152 -11.62 -10.60 9.81
N ASP A 153 -10.51 -10.77 10.54
CA ASP A 153 -10.13 -12.04 11.14
C ASP A 153 -10.70 -12.14 12.58
N ARG A 154 -10.30 -11.22 13.44
CA ARG A 154 -10.79 -11.12 14.81
C ARG A 154 -10.55 -9.75 15.43
N VAL A 155 -11.22 -9.48 16.54
CA VAL A 155 -10.95 -8.34 17.42
C VAL A 155 -10.34 -8.86 18.72
N GLU A 156 -9.21 -8.29 19.10
CA GLU A 156 -8.52 -8.58 20.34
C GLU A 156 -8.63 -7.38 21.28
N LEU A 157 -9.11 -7.59 22.49
CA LEU A 157 -9.21 -6.53 23.51
C LEU A 157 -8.03 -6.67 24.48
N VAL A 158 -7.16 -5.68 24.49
CA VAL A 158 -6.01 -5.60 25.41
C VAL A 158 -6.11 -4.34 26.26
N ASP A 159 -5.27 -4.23 27.31
CA ASP A 159 -5.27 -3.08 28.23
C ASP A 159 -5.06 -1.73 27.51
N ALA A 160 -4.30 -1.73 26.43
CA ALA A 160 -4.02 -0.54 25.62
C ALA A 160 -5.16 -0.17 24.66
N GLY A 161 -6.26 -0.94 24.63
CA GLY A 161 -7.39 -0.76 23.73
C GLY A 161 -7.55 -1.91 22.70
N PRO A 162 -8.52 -1.81 21.80
CA PRO A 162 -8.80 -2.87 20.84
C PRO A 162 -7.74 -2.93 19.74
N ILE A 163 -7.43 -4.14 19.27
CA ILE A 163 -6.65 -4.41 18.07
C ILE A 163 -7.55 -5.16 17.09
N ILE A 164 -7.66 -4.66 15.86
CA ILE A 164 -8.40 -5.34 14.80
C ILE A 164 -7.41 -6.11 13.93
N HIS A 165 -7.53 -7.44 13.91
CA HIS A 165 -6.76 -8.32 13.04
C HIS A 165 -7.49 -8.51 11.72
N VAL A 166 -6.76 -8.37 10.62
CA VAL A 166 -7.31 -8.44 9.27
C VAL A 166 -6.45 -9.30 8.36
N LEU A 167 -7.06 -9.80 7.29
CA LEU A 167 -6.42 -10.53 6.21
C LEU A 167 -6.60 -9.79 4.88
N GLY A 168 -5.65 -9.98 3.94
CA GLY A 168 -5.63 -9.27 2.67
C GLY A 168 -5.11 -7.82 2.81
N ALA A 169 -4.21 -7.55 3.76
CA ALA A 169 -3.67 -6.22 4.00
C ALA A 169 -2.58 -5.87 2.97
N ASP A 170 -2.98 -5.30 1.83
CA ASP A 170 -2.11 -4.83 0.74
C ASP A 170 -1.47 -3.46 1.05
N LEU A 171 -1.01 -3.27 2.28
CA LEU A 171 -0.51 -2.01 2.81
C LEU A 171 0.89 -2.19 3.40
N ARG A 172 1.69 -1.13 3.30
CA ARG A 172 2.99 -1.09 3.97
C ARG A 172 2.82 -1.02 5.48
N ASP A 173 3.72 -1.65 6.21
CA ASP A 173 3.79 -1.52 7.67
C ASP A 173 3.84 -0.05 8.10
N GLY A 174 3.09 0.30 9.15
CA GLY A 174 2.96 1.65 9.69
C GLY A 174 2.07 2.59 8.85
N THR A 175 1.32 2.10 7.85
CA THR A 175 0.42 2.97 7.06
C THR A 175 -0.68 3.57 7.95
N PRO A 176 -0.87 4.92 7.93
CA PRO A 176 -1.90 5.57 8.72
C PRO A 176 -3.29 5.30 8.18
N ILE A 177 -4.21 4.93 9.06
CA ILE A 177 -5.63 4.71 8.79
C ILE A 177 -6.42 5.91 9.30
N TYR A 178 -7.28 6.46 8.45
CA TYR A 178 -8.07 7.66 8.73
C TYR A 178 -9.53 7.36 9.02
N ASP A 179 -10.04 6.22 8.55
CA ASP A 179 -11.41 5.77 8.81
C ASP A 179 -11.52 4.26 8.56
N ILE A 180 -12.44 3.62 9.29
CA ILE A 180 -12.80 2.21 9.16
C ILE A 180 -14.32 2.14 9.03
N LYS A 181 -14.80 1.44 7.99
CA LYS A 181 -16.24 1.24 7.80
C LYS A 181 -16.53 -0.24 7.55
N PRO A 182 -17.65 -0.76 8.02
CA PRO A 182 -18.08 -2.10 7.65
C PRO A 182 -18.36 -2.19 6.14
N TYR A 183 -18.02 -3.33 5.53
CA TYR A 183 -18.48 -3.67 4.20
C TYR A 183 -19.92 -4.19 4.29
N ILE A 184 -20.82 -3.58 3.53
CA ILE A 184 -22.25 -3.89 3.55
C ILE A 184 -22.65 -4.44 2.18
N PRO A 185 -22.88 -5.78 2.02
CA PRO A 185 -23.05 -6.41 0.71
C PRO A 185 -24.13 -5.78 -0.16
N PHE A 186 -25.27 -5.41 0.40
CA PHE A 186 -26.35 -4.82 -0.39
C PHE A 186 -26.06 -3.40 -0.90
N ALA A 187 -25.10 -2.70 -0.28
CA ALA A 187 -24.70 -1.35 -0.67
C ALA A 187 -23.40 -1.33 -1.50
N ASP A 188 -22.48 -2.24 -1.20
CA ASP A 188 -21.11 -2.20 -1.73
C ASP A 188 -20.88 -3.19 -2.88
N CYS A 189 -21.71 -4.25 -2.99
CA CYS A 189 -21.53 -5.27 -4.02
C CYS A 189 -22.37 -4.97 -5.25
N HIS A 190 -21.74 -4.84 -6.40
CA HIS A 190 -22.36 -4.68 -7.71
C HIS A 190 -21.90 -5.80 -8.65
N PRO A 191 -22.53 -7.00 -8.65
CA PRO A 191 -22.06 -8.16 -9.39
C PRO A 191 -21.95 -7.95 -10.91
N ASN A 192 -22.73 -7.02 -11.46
CA ASN A 192 -22.74 -6.68 -12.89
C ASN A 192 -21.90 -5.43 -13.22
N ALA A 193 -21.07 -4.94 -12.31
CA ALA A 193 -20.22 -3.79 -12.58
C ALA A 193 -19.11 -4.16 -13.59
N CYS A 194 -18.82 -3.25 -14.52
CA CYS A 194 -17.73 -3.40 -15.47
C CYS A 194 -16.42 -2.85 -14.87
N GLY A 195 -15.32 -3.59 -15.01
CA GLY A 195 -13.98 -3.20 -14.56
C GLY A 195 -13.24 -2.26 -15.52
N GLY A 196 -13.86 -1.92 -16.66
CA GLY A 196 -13.27 -1.04 -17.67
C GLY A 196 -11.97 -1.62 -18.24
N TRP A 197 -10.99 -0.79 -18.56
CA TRP A 197 -9.72 -1.18 -19.16
C TRP A 197 -8.93 -2.23 -18.34
N ILE A 198 -9.27 -2.44 -17.06
CA ILE A 198 -8.60 -3.42 -16.21
C ILE A 198 -8.95 -4.85 -16.62
N GLU A 199 -10.16 -5.09 -17.12
CA GLU A 199 -10.63 -6.41 -17.59
C GLU A 199 -9.90 -6.85 -18.87
N ASP A 200 -9.61 -5.89 -19.75
CA ASP A 200 -8.92 -6.15 -21.01
C ASP A 200 -7.40 -6.26 -20.85
N ALA A 201 -6.85 -5.83 -19.71
CA ALA A 201 -5.42 -5.82 -19.48
C ALA A 201 -4.92 -7.23 -19.08
N PRO A 202 -3.92 -7.78 -19.77
CA PRO A 202 -3.39 -9.10 -19.46
C PRO A 202 -2.85 -9.12 -18.02
N TRP A 203 -3.20 -10.18 -17.31
CA TRP A 203 -2.72 -10.45 -15.97
C TRP A 203 -2.53 -11.95 -15.81
N HIS A 204 -1.34 -12.34 -15.38
CA HIS A 204 -1.04 -13.72 -15.01
C HIS A 204 -0.24 -13.72 -13.71
N GLU A 205 -0.35 -14.78 -12.97
CA GLU A 205 0.47 -15.06 -11.81
C GLU A 205 1.68 -15.86 -12.22
N LEU A 206 2.78 -15.70 -11.50
CA LEU A 206 3.95 -16.56 -11.66
C LEU A 206 3.73 -17.89 -10.92
N ASP A 207 4.27 -18.96 -11.47
CA ASP A 207 4.50 -20.18 -10.71
C ASP A 207 5.63 -19.91 -9.71
N VAL A 208 5.47 -20.40 -8.47
CA VAL A 208 6.46 -20.22 -7.41
C VAL A 208 7.10 -21.55 -7.07
N ASP A 209 8.37 -21.69 -7.43
CA ASP A 209 9.23 -22.76 -6.97
C ASP A 209 9.87 -22.35 -5.64
N PHE A 210 9.37 -22.95 -4.56
CA PHE A 210 9.79 -22.67 -3.20
C PHE A 210 10.22 -23.97 -2.53
N PRO A 211 11.54 -24.26 -2.46
CA PRO A 211 12.05 -25.49 -1.84
C PRO A 211 11.59 -25.67 -0.40
N GLU A 212 11.22 -26.89 -0.01
CA GLU A 212 10.70 -27.18 1.34
C GLU A 212 11.65 -26.77 2.47
N GLN A 213 12.96 -26.91 2.25
CA GLN A 213 13.96 -26.47 3.23
C GLN A 213 13.90 -24.97 3.51
N LEU A 214 13.65 -24.15 2.47
CA LEU A 214 13.51 -22.71 2.60
C LEU A 214 12.12 -22.30 3.14
N GLN A 215 11.08 -23.09 2.86
CA GLN A 215 9.76 -22.87 3.48
C GLN A 215 9.81 -23.03 5.00
N ALA A 216 10.64 -23.94 5.50
CA ALA A 216 10.80 -24.18 6.94
C ALA A 216 11.41 -22.98 7.71
N GLU A 217 12.13 -22.10 7.01
CA GLU A 217 12.66 -20.84 7.60
C GLU A 217 11.60 -19.75 7.77
N VAL A 218 10.44 -19.91 7.11
CA VAL A 218 9.35 -18.90 7.19
C VAL A 218 8.54 -19.13 8.47
N PRO A 219 8.28 -18.09 9.27
CA PRO A 219 7.49 -18.22 10.50
C PRO A 219 6.11 -18.82 10.24
N THR A 220 5.64 -19.62 11.22
CA THR A 220 4.34 -20.30 11.15
C THR A 220 3.22 -19.33 10.80
N GLY A 221 2.40 -19.68 9.80
CA GLY A 221 1.25 -18.90 9.34
C GLY A 221 1.60 -17.75 8.37
N LYS A 222 2.90 -17.51 8.06
CA LYS A 222 3.32 -16.46 7.12
C LYS A 222 3.56 -16.96 5.69
N LEU A 223 3.79 -18.26 5.53
CA LEU A 223 4.09 -18.86 4.22
C LEU A 223 2.99 -18.64 3.16
N PRO A 224 1.67 -18.79 3.46
CA PRO A 224 0.64 -18.56 2.45
C PRO A 224 0.69 -17.13 1.88
N GLY A 225 0.75 -16.11 2.74
CA GLY A 225 0.82 -14.70 2.32
C GLY A 225 2.10 -14.39 1.54
N LEU A 226 3.26 -14.94 1.96
CA LEU A 226 4.51 -14.80 1.23
C LEU A 226 4.41 -15.40 -0.18
N THR A 227 3.89 -16.62 -0.30
CA THR A 227 3.72 -17.29 -1.60
C THR A 227 2.81 -16.49 -2.53
N GLU A 228 1.71 -15.95 -2.00
CA GLU A 228 0.80 -15.09 -2.77
C GLU A 228 1.47 -13.82 -3.26
N VAL A 229 2.28 -13.16 -2.42
CA VAL A 229 3.07 -11.98 -2.81
C VAL A 229 4.03 -12.32 -3.95
N LEU A 230 4.74 -13.45 -3.86
CA LEU A 230 5.69 -13.88 -4.89
C LEU A 230 4.99 -14.20 -6.22
N ARG A 231 3.80 -14.82 -6.19
CA ARG A 231 2.97 -15.05 -7.39
C ARG A 231 2.61 -13.79 -8.14
N GLN A 232 2.45 -12.67 -7.45
CA GLN A 232 2.05 -11.39 -8.05
C GLN A 232 3.19 -10.67 -8.77
N ASP A 233 4.31 -11.31 -9.01
CA ASP A 233 5.51 -10.74 -9.60
C ASP A 233 5.92 -9.41 -8.93
N PRO A 234 6.68 -9.45 -7.85
CA PRO A 234 7.09 -8.24 -7.14
C PRO A 234 7.92 -7.28 -7.98
N ARG A 235 8.49 -7.74 -9.11
CA ARG A 235 9.36 -6.95 -9.96
C ARG A 235 8.62 -5.77 -10.58
N ARG A 236 9.39 -4.76 -10.95
CA ARG A 236 8.83 -3.58 -11.62
C ARG A 236 8.32 -3.93 -13.02
N ALA A 237 7.05 -3.71 -13.29
CA ALA A 237 6.48 -3.88 -14.63
C ALA A 237 7.18 -2.98 -15.67
N GLY A 238 7.37 -3.51 -16.89
CA GLY A 238 7.94 -2.78 -18.02
C GLY A 238 9.45 -2.55 -17.96
N SER A 239 10.17 -3.09 -16.96
CA SER A 239 11.62 -3.10 -16.94
C SER A 239 12.17 -4.34 -17.65
N LYS A 240 13.38 -4.22 -18.23
CA LYS A 240 14.09 -5.40 -18.72
C LYS A 240 14.52 -6.25 -17.53
N HIS A 241 14.11 -7.49 -17.53
CA HIS A 241 14.42 -8.46 -16.50
C HIS A 241 15.44 -9.48 -17.03
N GLU A 242 16.53 -9.66 -16.28
CA GLU A 242 17.53 -10.68 -16.57
C GLU A 242 17.18 -11.93 -15.75
N PRO A 243 17.12 -13.13 -16.36
CA PRO A 243 16.74 -14.35 -15.65
C PRO A 243 17.64 -14.72 -14.47
N THR A 244 18.92 -14.31 -14.54
CA THR A 244 19.92 -14.58 -13.49
C THR A 244 19.96 -13.52 -12.39
N ARG A 245 19.16 -12.45 -12.50
CA ARG A 245 19.16 -11.38 -11.51
C ARG A 245 18.46 -11.83 -10.25
N VAL A 246 19.16 -11.70 -9.12
CA VAL A 246 18.58 -11.94 -7.80
C VAL A 246 17.87 -10.67 -7.32
N TYR A 247 16.64 -10.84 -6.85
CA TYR A 247 15.82 -9.81 -6.21
C TYR A 247 15.67 -10.15 -4.74
N HIS A 248 15.46 -9.15 -3.91
CA HIS A 248 15.31 -9.28 -2.46
C HIS A 248 13.99 -8.66 -2.02
N LEU A 249 13.19 -9.44 -1.31
CA LEU A 249 11.92 -9.05 -0.71
C LEU A 249 12.02 -9.12 0.80
N ALA A 250 11.84 -7.98 1.48
CA ALA A 250 11.68 -8.00 2.93
C ALA A 250 10.25 -8.37 3.28
N TYR A 251 10.06 -9.42 4.08
CA TYR A 251 8.77 -9.95 4.49
C TYR A 251 8.84 -10.55 5.89
N ALA A 252 7.98 -10.12 6.81
CA ALA A 252 7.89 -10.64 8.18
C ALA A 252 9.25 -10.69 8.94
N GLY A 253 10.12 -9.71 8.69
CA GLY A 253 11.47 -9.65 9.28
C GLY A 253 12.53 -10.45 8.56
N LEU A 254 12.18 -11.17 7.48
CA LEU A 254 13.07 -11.97 6.65
C LEU A 254 13.50 -11.19 5.40
N ASP A 255 14.64 -11.56 4.84
CA ASP A 255 15.06 -11.24 3.47
C ASP A 255 14.89 -12.47 2.57
N VAL A 256 13.94 -12.39 1.64
CA VAL A 256 13.63 -13.46 0.69
C VAL A 256 14.27 -13.14 -0.65
N ALA A 257 15.32 -13.88 -0.99
CA ALA A 257 16.03 -13.75 -2.26
C ALA A 257 15.41 -14.68 -3.32
N PHE A 258 15.15 -14.15 -4.52
CA PHE A 258 14.54 -14.91 -5.60
C PHE A 258 15.05 -14.49 -6.98
N THR A 259 14.93 -15.38 -7.95
CA THR A 259 15.11 -15.11 -9.37
C THR A 259 13.83 -15.41 -10.14
N VAL A 260 13.68 -14.91 -11.36
CA VAL A 260 12.52 -15.23 -12.21
C VAL A 260 13.01 -15.57 -13.62
N ASN A 261 12.60 -16.74 -14.10
CA ASN A 261 12.89 -17.21 -15.44
C ASN A 261 11.58 -17.58 -16.15
N GLY A 262 11.23 -16.85 -17.21
CA GLY A 262 9.91 -16.97 -17.82
C GLY A 262 8.81 -16.65 -16.81
N ASP A 263 7.86 -17.56 -16.62
CA ASP A 263 6.74 -17.46 -15.72
C ASP A 263 6.97 -18.16 -14.36
N VAL A 264 8.22 -18.59 -14.08
CA VAL A 264 8.57 -19.27 -12.83
C VAL A 264 9.47 -18.39 -11.98
N LEU A 265 9.04 -18.14 -10.73
CA LEU A 265 9.82 -17.49 -9.68
C LEU A 265 10.45 -18.58 -8.82
N HIS A 266 11.79 -18.56 -8.70
CA HIS A 266 12.56 -19.49 -7.87
C HIS A 266 13.06 -18.78 -6.62
N VAL A 267 12.65 -19.23 -5.44
CA VAL A 267 13.20 -18.78 -4.17
C VAL A 267 14.55 -19.44 -3.95
N VAL A 268 15.61 -18.62 -3.77
CA VAL A 268 16.98 -19.09 -3.68
C VAL A 268 17.58 -18.99 -2.28
N CYS A 269 17.04 -18.11 -1.43
CA CYS A 269 17.48 -17.96 -0.04
C CYS A 269 16.38 -17.30 0.80
N VAL A 270 16.29 -17.68 2.05
CA VAL A 270 15.52 -17.02 3.13
C VAL A 270 16.48 -16.83 4.30
N SER A 271 16.57 -15.59 4.83
CA SER A 271 17.49 -15.26 5.94
C SER A 271 16.91 -14.20 6.88
#